data_df89cf34bc7661a1b5f43cac9747fe91
#
_entry.id   df89cf34bc7661a1b5f43cac9747fe91
#
_cell.length_a   1.000
_cell.length_b   1.000
_cell.length_c   1.000
_cell.angle_alpha   90.00
_cell.angle_beta   90.00
_cell.angle_gamma   90.00
#
_symmetry.space_group_name_H-M   'P 1'
#
loop_
_entity.id
_entity.type
_entity.pdbx_description
1 polymer ?
#
loop_
_entity_poly.entity_id
_entity_poly.type
_entity_poly.pdbx_seq_one_letter_code
_entity_poly.pdbx_strand_id
1 'polypeptide(L)'
;MKELRKAKYTFIEIMVVVIIIAILAAVVMPKFAGRTEDARISSAQSQLSIFQTTLSAYNLDTGVYPSTSQGLKALVVKPTTPPVPVNWKGSYLSSKKVPMDPWKNTYNYKCPGTHNPESYDLWSNGPSGTSGSKDSITNW
;
A
#
# COMPACT_ATOMS: atom_id res chain seq x y z
N MET A 1 43.45 -39.48 -10.36
CA MET A 1 42.18 -39.19 -9.70
C MET A 1 42.49 -38.45 -8.39
N LYS A 2 42.15 -37.17 -8.28
CA LYS A 2 42.25 -36.46 -7.01
C LYS A 2 41.05 -36.87 -6.15
N GLU A 3 41.32 -37.63 -5.11
CA GLU A 3 40.30 -37.88 -4.08
C GLU A 3 39.92 -36.55 -3.44
N LEU A 4 38.67 -36.14 -3.60
CA LEU A 4 38.07 -35.04 -2.86
C LEU A 4 37.98 -35.48 -1.40
N ARG A 5 38.92 -34.98 -0.54
CA ARG A 5 38.83 -35.13 0.90
C ARG A 5 37.50 -34.55 1.37
N LYS A 6 36.56 -35.40 1.74
CA LYS A 6 35.32 -34.98 2.43
C LYS A 6 35.75 -34.38 3.77
N ALA A 7 35.66 -33.10 3.90
CA ALA A 7 35.88 -32.41 5.16
C ALA A 7 34.88 -32.93 6.20
N LYS A 8 35.36 -33.64 7.22
CA LYS A 8 34.54 -34.07 8.36
C LYS A 8 34.56 -32.94 9.38
N TYR A 9 33.47 -32.23 9.47
CA TYR A 9 33.29 -31.21 10.52
C TYR A 9 33.06 -31.89 11.89
N THR A 10 33.62 -31.32 12.95
CA THR A 10 33.36 -31.79 14.30
C THR A 10 32.02 -31.22 14.81
N PHE A 11 31.39 -31.94 15.73
CA PHE A 11 30.14 -31.49 16.34
C PHE A 11 30.28 -30.11 17.01
N ILE A 12 31.41 -29.87 17.68
CA ILE A 12 31.68 -28.57 18.30
C ILE A 12 31.83 -27.44 17.25
N GLU A 13 32.44 -27.72 16.12
CA GLU A 13 32.60 -26.75 15.04
C GLU A 13 31.25 -26.27 14.48
N ILE A 14 30.30 -27.20 14.27
CA ILE A 14 28.92 -26.86 13.86
C ILE A 14 28.22 -26.06 14.97
N MET A 15 28.38 -26.44 16.24
CA MET A 15 27.77 -25.70 17.34
C MET A 15 28.27 -24.25 17.42
N VAL A 16 29.56 -24.03 17.25
CA VAL A 16 30.16 -22.68 17.26
C VAL A 16 29.64 -21.85 16.10
N VAL A 17 29.52 -22.42 14.90
CA VAL A 17 28.98 -21.72 13.73
C VAL A 17 27.52 -21.31 13.95
N VAL A 18 26.68 -22.21 14.50
CA VAL A 18 25.27 -21.91 14.79
C VAL A 18 25.15 -20.79 15.84
N ILE A 19 25.98 -20.79 16.88
CA ILE A 19 26.02 -19.74 17.91
C ILE A 19 26.40 -18.38 17.29
N ILE A 20 27.40 -18.34 16.44
CA ILE A 20 27.83 -17.10 15.75
C ILE A 20 26.70 -16.57 14.85
N ILE A 21 26.05 -17.43 14.08
CA ILE A 21 24.93 -17.04 13.22
C ILE A 21 23.78 -16.52 14.07
N ALA A 22 23.46 -17.15 15.20
CA ALA A 22 22.40 -16.72 16.09
C ALA A 22 22.68 -15.31 16.67
N ILE A 23 23.92 -15.04 17.10
CA ILE A 23 24.33 -13.72 17.60
C ILE A 23 24.21 -12.66 16.50
N LEU A 24 24.70 -12.96 15.30
CA LEU A 24 24.62 -12.04 14.16
C LEU A 24 23.15 -11.76 13.77
N ALA A 25 22.31 -12.78 13.74
CA ALA A 25 20.89 -12.64 13.47
C ALA A 25 20.19 -11.75 14.50
N ALA A 26 20.51 -11.91 15.79
CA ALA A 26 19.93 -11.10 16.86
C ALA A 26 20.25 -9.59 16.73
N VAL A 27 21.43 -9.25 16.21
CA VAL A 27 21.84 -7.85 16.01
C VAL A 27 21.21 -7.24 14.75
N VAL A 28 21.02 -8.05 13.72
CA VAL A 28 20.58 -7.59 12.39
C VAL A 28 19.05 -7.46 12.30
N MET A 29 18.29 -8.38 12.91
CA MET A 29 16.82 -8.39 12.85
C MET A 29 16.14 -7.06 13.24
N PRO A 30 16.48 -6.40 14.36
CA PRO A 30 15.79 -5.17 14.76
C PRO A 30 16.00 -4.00 13.79
N LYS A 31 17.09 -3.98 13.03
CA LYS A 31 17.36 -2.93 12.02
C LYS A 31 16.49 -3.06 10.77
N PHE A 32 16.02 -4.27 10.44
CA PHE A 32 15.16 -4.49 9.28
C PHE A 32 13.69 -4.15 9.56
N ALA A 33 13.23 -4.29 10.79
CA ALA A 33 11.84 -4.03 11.15
C ALA A 33 11.42 -2.56 10.87
N GLY A 34 12.28 -1.60 11.24
CA GLY A 34 12.03 -0.17 10.97
C GLY A 34 12.00 0.15 9.47
N ARG A 35 12.94 -0.41 8.71
CA ARG A 35 13.01 -0.19 7.25
C ARG A 35 11.82 -0.78 6.50
N THR A 36 11.25 -1.87 7.00
CA THR A 36 10.05 -2.48 6.43
C THR A 36 8.85 -1.56 6.61
N GLU A 37 8.73 -0.88 7.73
CA GLU A 37 7.65 0.07 7.97
C GLU A 37 7.78 1.32 7.11
N ASP A 38 8.98 1.89 6.98
CA ASP A 38 9.24 3.02 6.09
C ASP A 38 8.90 2.68 4.63
N ALA A 39 9.23 1.46 4.20
CA ALA A 39 8.88 0.96 2.87
C ALA A 39 7.36 0.85 2.67
N ARG A 40 6.61 0.43 3.69
CA ARG A 40 5.14 0.38 3.65
C ARG A 40 4.54 1.78 3.55
N ILE A 41 5.03 2.73 4.33
CA ILE A 41 4.60 4.13 4.26
C ILE A 41 4.84 4.70 2.87
N SER A 42 6.03 4.52 2.31
CA SER A 42 6.36 4.95 0.95
C SER A 42 5.46 4.30 -0.10
N SER A 43 5.15 3.02 0.06
CA SER A 43 4.23 2.29 -0.83
C SER A 43 2.82 2.87 -0.77
N ALA A 44 2.31 3.17 0.43
CA ALA A 44 1.00 3.79 0.60
C ALA A 44 0.95 5.21 -0.02
N GLN A 45 1.99 6.01 0.15
CA GLN A 45 2.10 7.33 -0.47
C GLN A 45 2.10 7.25 -2.00
N SER A 46 2.83 6.30 -2.57
CA SER A 46 2.86 6.05 -4.00
C SER A 46 1.49 5.62 -4.52
N GLN A 47 0.78 4.78 -3.79
CA GLN A 47 -0.57 4.35 -4.15
C GLN A 47 -1.58 5.50 -4.08
N LEU A 48 -1.47 6.39 -3.09
CA LEU A 48 -2.30 7.61 -3.05
C LEU A 48 -2.08 8.48 -4.28
N SER A 49 -0.84 8.64 -4.72
CA SER A 49 -0.51 9.40 -5.95
C SER A 49 -1.12 8.77 -7.20
N ILE A 50 -1.15 7.43 -7.29
CA ILE A 50 -1.81 6.71 -8.37
C ILE A 50 -3.31 6.98 -8.35
N PHE A 51 -3.96 6.90 -7.19
CA PHE A 51 -5.38 7.23 -7.06
C PHE A 51 -5.68 8.68 -7.44
N GLN A 52 -4.86 9.63 -7.04
CA GLN A 52 -5.02 11.04 -7.41
C GLN A 52 -4.96 11.23 -8.93
N THR A 53 -4.02 10.58 -9.59
CA THR A 53 -3.88 10.62 -11.05
C THR A 53 -5.10 10.00 -11.73
N THR A 54 -5.55 8.84 -11.27
CA THR A 54 -6.70 8.13 -11.85
C THR A 54 -8.02 8.84 -11.57
N LEU A 55 -8.18 9.45 -10.40
CA LEU A 55 -9.35 10.29 -10.08
C LEU A 55 -9.38 11.56 -10.94
N SER A 56 -8.23 12.14 -11.24
CA SER A 56 -8.14 13.27 -12.17
C SER A 56 -8.55 12.86 -13.60
N ALA A 57 -8.11 11.69 -14.06
CA ALA A 57 -8.53 11.14 -15.35
C ALA A 57 -10.05 10.88 -15.40
N TYR A 58 -10.59 10.31 -14.33
CA TYR A 58 -12.03 10.13 -14.19
C TYR A 58 -12.78 11.46 -14.29
N ASN A 59 -12.33 12.47 -13.57
CA ASN A 59 -12.95 13.80 -13.61
C ASN A 59 -12.85 14.45 -14.98
N LEU A 60 -11.73 14.31 -15.69
CA LEU A 60 -11.57 14.80 -17.05
C LEU A 60 -12.58 14.18 -18.01
N ASP A 61 -12.86 12.89 -17.87
CA ASP A 61 -13.79 12.18 -18.76
C ASP A 61 -15.25 12.42 -18.40
N THR A 62 -15.57 12.52 -17.12
CA THR A 62 -16.96 12.54 -16.62
C THR A 62 -17.42 13.93 -16.14
N GLY A 63 -16.49 14.85 -15.92
CA GLY A 63 -16.74 16.20 -15.41
C GLY A 63 -16.91 16.30 -13.89
N VAL A 64 -16.94 15.19 -13.18
CA VAL A 64 -17.10 15.14 -11.71
C VAL A 64 -16.21 14.07 -11.09
N TYR A 65 -15.92 14.19 -9.80
CA TYR A 65 -15.33 13.11 -9.04
C TYR A 65 -16.40 12.10 -8.61
N PRO A 66 -16.04 10.84 -8.36
CA PRO A 66 -16.97 9.88 -7.79
C PRO A 66 -17.55 10.39 -6.46
N SER A 67 -18.81 10.10 -6.19
CA SER A 67 -19.39 10.40 -4.88
C SER A 67 -18.81 9.49 -3.79
N THR A 68 -19.00 9.87 -2.54
CA THR A 68 -18.57 9.02 -1.40
C THR A 68 -19.14 7.61 -1.48
N SER A 69 -20.40 7.47 -1.88
CA SER A 69 -21.07 6.17 -2.03
C SER A 69 -20.51 5.34 -3.20
N GLN A 70 -20.10 5.99 -4.27
CA GLN A 70 -19.44 5.34 -5.41
C GLN A 70 -18.00 4.91 -5.04
N GLY A 71 -17.29 5.76 -4.32
CA GLY A 71 -15.96 5.50 -3.82
C GLY A 71 -14.92 5.20 -4.91
N LEU A 72 -13.80 4.63 -4.50
CA LEU A 72 -12.71 4.24 -5.41
C LEU A 72 -13.10 3.12 -6.37
N LYS A 73 -14.16 2.37 -6.08
CA LYS A 73 -14.68 1.34 -6.97
C LYS A 73 -15.11 1.91 -8.34
N ALA A 74 -15.49 3.18 -8.38
CA ALA A 74 -15.82 3.88 -9.63
C ALA A 74 -14.64 3.94 -10.62
N LEU A 75 -13.40 3.79 -10.15
CA LEU A 75 -12.20 3.72 -10.98
C LEU A 75 -12.03 2.37 -11.69
N VAL A 76 -12.71 1.35 -11.24
CA VAL A 76 -12.59 -0.03 -11.77
C VAL A 76 -13.85 -0.45 -12.50
N VAL A 77 -15.02 -0.10 -11.97
CA VAL A 77 -16.33 -0.47 -12.51
C VAL A 77 -17.16 0.80 -12.70
N LYS A 78 -17.84 0.90 -13.85
CA LYS A 78 -18.73 2.04 -14.10
C LYS A 78 -19.81 2.11 -13.02
N PRO A 79 -19.94 3.25 -12.32
CA PRO A 79 -20.99 3.42 -11.33
C PRO A 79 -22.38 3.34 -11.95
N THR A 80 -23.28 2.70 -11.24
CA THR A 80 -24.71 2.63 -11.59
C THR A 80 -25.58 3.51 -10.70
N THR A 81 -25.03 3.99 -9.58
CA THR A 81 -25.70 4.92 -8.67
C THR A 81 -25.47 6.37 -9.12
N PRO A 82 -26.45 7.27 -8.92
CA PRO A 82 -26.28 8.69 -9.26
C PRO A 82 -25.14 9.35 -8.49
N PRO A 83 -24.40 10.29 -9.10
CA PRO A 83 -24.48 10.69 -10.51
C PRO A 83 -23.82 9.67 -11.44
N VAL A 84 -24.62 9.06 -12.33
CA VAL A 84 -24.10 8.06 -13.29
C VAL A 84 -23.25 8.77 -14.34
N PRO A 85 -21.97 8.42 -14.50
CA PRO A 85 -21.11 9.05 -15.48
C PRO A 85 -21.50 8.68 -16.92
N VAL A 86 -21.63 9.66 -17.79
CA VAL A 86 -21.98 9.46 -19.20
C VAL A 86 -20.78 8.98 -20.01
N ASN A 87 -19.62 9.59 -19.80
CA ASN A 87 -18.39 9.35 -20.55
C ASN A 87 -17.38 8.50 -19.79
N TRP A 88 -17.83 7.51 -19.04
CA TRP A 88 -16.91 6.59 -18.37
C TRP A 88 -16.16 5.74 -19.41
N LYS A 89 -14.84 5.88 -19.49
CA LYS A 89 -14.02 5.30 -20.57
C LYS A 89 -13.36 3.97 -20.20
N GLY A 90 -13.78 3.32 -19.15
CA GLY A 90 -13.27 2.02 -18.76
C GLY A 90 -12.48 2.06 -17.46
N SER A 91 -11.82 0.96 -17.10
CA SER A 91 -11.07 0.90 -15.87
C SER A 91 -9.89 1.89 -15.88
N TYR A 92 -9.87 2.79 -14.90
CA TYR A 92 -8.79 3.76 -14.71
C TYR A 92 -7.61 3.19 -13.92
N LEU A 93 -7.82 2.08 -13.21
CA LEU A 93 -6.78 1.34 -12.53
C LEU A 93 -6.33 0.16 -13.38
N SER A 94 -5.04 -0.16 -13.31
CA SER A 94 -4.48 -1.33 -14.01
C SER A 94 -4.97 -2.65 -13.42
N SER A 95 -5.30 -2.66 -12.14
CA SER A 95 -5.86 -3.83 -11.46
C SER A 95 -7.38 -3.90 -11.60
N LYS A 96 -7.92 -5.11 -11.64
CA LYS A 96 -9.38 -5.33 -11.69
C LYS A 96 -10.10 -5.06 -10.36
N LYS A 97 -9.35 -4.78 -9.30
CA LYS A 97 -9.84 -4.48 -7.96
C LYS A 97 -9.12 -3.26 -7.42
N VAL A 98 -9.80 -2.52 -6.54
CA VAL A 98 -9.16 -1.45 -5.78
C VAL A 98 -8.12 -2.08 -4.85
N PRO A 99 -6.83 -1.69 -4.95
CA PRO A 99 -5.79 -2.23 -4.09
C PRO A 99 -6.00 -1.81 -2.63
N MET A 100 -5.61 -2.67 -1.72
CA MET A 100 -5.54 -2.37 -0.29
C MET A 100 -4.23 -1.68 0.05
N ASP A 101 -4.20 -1.03 1.22
CA ASP A 101 -2.97 -0.47 1.75
C ASP A 101 -1.99 -1.57 2.21
N PRO A 102 -0.72 -1.24 2.50
CA PRO A 102 0.28 -2.23 2.92
C PRO A 102 -0.05 -2.97 4.23
N TRP A 103 -1.00 -2.46 5.01
CA TRP A 103 -1.48 -3.08 6.26
C TRP A 103 -2.79 -3.85 6.07
N LYS A 104 -3.19 -4.09 4.80
CA LYS A 104 -4.38 -4.85 4.39
C LYS A 104 -5.71 -4.20 4.77
N ASN A 105 -5.72 -2.88 4.93
CA ASN A 105 -6.93 -2.09 5.10
C ASN A 105 -7.33 -1.42 3.78
N THR A 106 -8.59 -1.08 3.63
CA THR A 106 -9.06 -0.31 2.49
C THR A 106 -8.64 1.15 2.61
N TYR A 107 -8.34 1.79 1.48
CA TYR A 107 -8.20 3.23 1.43
C TYR A 107 -9.57 3.90 1.64
N ASN A 108 -9.58 5.02 2.33
CA ASN A 108 -10.78 5.77 2.61
C ASN A 108 -10.92 6.92 1.62
N TYR A 109 -12.15 7.19 1.22
CA TYR A 109 -12.48 8.20 0.24
C TYR A 109 -13.75 8.95 0.63
N LYS A 110 -13.73 10.27 0.50
CA LYS A 110 -14.88 11.14 0.75
C LYS A 110 -14.93 12.27 -0.27
N CYS A 111 -16.03 12.42 -0.93
CA CYS A 111 -16.28 13.51 -1.89
C CYS A 111 -17.70 14.06 -1.72
N PRO A 112 -17.85 15.38 -1.48
CA PRO A 112 -16.84 16.39 -1.23
C PRO A 112 -15.98 16.09 0.01
N GLY A 113 -14.72 16.47 -0.03
CA GLY A 113 -13.82 16.30 1.12
C GLY A 113 -14.17 17.23 2.27
N THR A 114 -13.77 16.85 3.48
CA THR A 114 -13.83 17.74 4.65
C THR A 114 -12.63 18.70 4.66
N HIS A 115 -11.45 18.19 4.28
CA HIS A 115 -10.21 18.97 4.16
C HIS A 115 -10.09 19.63 2.78
N ASN A 116 -10.61 18.96 1.75
CA ASN A 116 -10.64 19.46 0.37
C ASN A 116 -12.09 19.63 -0.12
N PRO A 117 -12.83 20.71 0.28
CA PRO A 117 -14.26 20.84 0.00
C PRO A 117 -14.63 20.91 -1.48
N GLU A 118 -13.72 21.41 -2.32
CA GLU A 118 -13.92 21.50 -3.78
C GLU A 118 -13.47 20.24 -4.53
N SER A 119 -13.00 19.24 -3.81
CA SER A 119 -12.44 18.03 -4.35
C SER A 119 -12.81 16.83 -3.46
N TYR A 120 -11.86 16.01 -3.12
CA TYR A 120 -12.05 14.81 -2.31
C TYR A 120 -10.96 14.69 -1.25
N ASP A 121 -11.28 13.99 -0.17
CA ASP A 121 -10.33 13.50 0.79
C ASP A 121 -10.04 12.03 0.52
N LEU A 122 -8.77 11.66 0.51
CA LEU A 122 -8.29 10.32 0.27
C LEU A 122 -7.19 9.99 1.28
N TRP A 123 -7.32 8.87 2.01
CA TRP A 123 -6.34 8.52 3.02
C TRP A 123 -6.28 7.02 3.29
N SER A 124 -5.13 6.60 3.81
CA SER A 124 -4.94 5.33 4.52
C SER A 124 -4.91 5.60 6.02
N ASN A 125 -5.47 4.73 6.81
CA ASN A 125 -5.39 4.82 8.27
C ASN A 125 -3.99 4.51 8.81
N GLY A 126 -3.08 4.06 7.95
CA GLY A 126 -1.70 3.76 8.32
C GLY A 126 -1.54 2.50 9.16
N PRO A 127 -0.39 2.35 9.83
CA PRO A 127 -0.06 1.16 10.62
C PRO A 127 -1.05 0.84 11.73
N SER A 128 -1.62 1.88 12.37
CA SER A 128 -2.57 1.71 13.46
C SER A 128 -3.93 1.19 13.02
N GLY A 129 -4.29 1.38 11.75
CA GLY A 129 -5.61 1.05 11.22
C GLY A 129 -6.76 1.91 11.76
N THR A 130 -6.46 2.91 12.58
CA THR A 130 -7.44 3.78 13.23
C THR A 130 -7.59 5.09 12.47
N SER A 131 -8.82 5.44 12.13
CA SER A 131 -9.13 6.71 11.45
C SER A 131 -8.75 7.92 12.31
N GLY A 132 -8.08 8.89 11.67
CA GLY A 132 -7.64 10.12 12.35
C GLY A 132 -6.41 9.96 13.23
N SER A 133 -5.70 8.86 13.15
CA SER A 133 -4.43 8.69 13.85
C SER A 133 -3.35 9.59 13.24
N LYS A 134 -2.30 9.89 14.03
CA LYS A 134 -1.14 10.66 13.56
C LYS A 134 -0.36 9.92 12.46
N ASP A 135 -0.54 8.61 12.36
CA ASP A 135 0.13 7.74 11.39
C ASP A 135 -0.64 7.59 10.08
N SER A 136 -1.77 8.30 9.95
CA SER A 136 -2.57 8.29 8.72
C SER A 136 -1.81 8.96 7.58
N ILE A 137 -1.92 8.38 6.38
CA ILE A 137 -1.31 8.90 5.16
C ILE A 137 -2.43 9.51 4.34
N THR A 138 -2.37 10.82 4.11
CA THR A 138 -3.47 11.62 3.59
C THR A 138 -3.07 12.40 2.33
N ASN A 139 -4.06 12.92 1.60
CA ASN A 139 -3.85 13.82 0.47
C ASN A 139 -3.98 15.31 0.82
N TRP A 140 -4.01 15.62 2.11
CA TRP A 140 -4.01 16.98 2.65
C TRP A 140 -2.87 17.22 3.63
#